data_dcfa71a5759728a453d6591256e4a703
#
_entry.id   dcfa71a5759728a453d6591256e4a703
#
_cell.length_a   1.000
_cell.length_b   1.000
_cell.length_c   1.000
_cell.angle_alpha   90.00
_cell.angle_beta   90.00
_cell.angle_gamma   90.00
#
_symmetry.space_group_name_H-M   'P 1'
#
loop_
_entity.id
_entity.type
_entity.pdbx_description
1 polymer ?
#
loop_
_entity_poly.entity_id
_entity_poly.type
_entity_poly.pdbx_seq_one_letter_code
_entity_poly.pdbx_strand_id
1 'polypeptide(L)'
;TSGVSAAVKAGAPHPDIGSEAALRAAVLAAPTLGYSTGPSGDYLGKLWRGWGLDDDPGCKLVQAPAGVPVARLIAEGEVAIGLQQLSELLGQPGVSVIGLLPPDIQKATDFVSGIARQSHDAEAARAFCSFLAAPEHAERLGAQGFAV
;
A
#
# COMPACT_ATOMS: atom_id res chain seq x y z
N THR A 1 -0.78 5.90 11.10
CA THR A 1 -1.35 4.88 10.21
C THR A 1 -0.97 5.14 8.76
N SER A 2 -1.08 4.14 7.86
CA SER A 2 -0.99 4.33 6.41
C SER A 2 -2.11 3.55 5.72
N GLY A 3 -2.87 4.22 4.85
CA GLY A 3 -3.96 3.62 4.10
C GLY A 3 -3.46 2.84 2.88
N VAL A 4 -4.25 1.89 2.41
CA VAL A 4 -3.99 1.22 1.14
C VAL A 4 -4.22 2.20 -0.01
N SER A 5 -3.31 2.20 -0.96
CA SER A 5 -3.38 3.03 -2.17
C SER A 5 -3.12 2.20 -3.41
N ALA A 6 -3.56 2.71 -4.55
CA ALA A 6 -3.29 2.15 -5.86
C ALA A 6 -2.25 2.98 -6.61
N ALA A 7 -1.43 2.31 -7.40
CA ALA A 7 -0.41 2.93 -8.22
C ALA A 7 -0.25 2.21 -9.56
N VAL A 8 0.28 2.93 -10.53
CA VAL A 8 0.64 2.45 -11.86
C VAL A 8 2.08 2.82 -12.19
N LYS A 9 2.61 2.28 -13.26
CA LYS A 9 3.92 2.71 -13.77
C LYS A 9 3.90 4.19 -14.12
N ALA A 10 4.98 4.90 -13.81
CA ALA A 10 5.11 6.31 -14.17
C ALA A 10 4.88 6.54 -15.66
N GLY A 11 4.01 7.51 -15.97
CA GLY A 11 3.58 7.81 -17.35
C GLY A 11 2.43 6.95 -17.89
N ALA A 12 2.00 5.91 -17.17
CA ALA A 12 0.79 5.18 -17.55
C ALA A 12 -0.48 5.97 -17.22
N PRO A 13 -1.60 5.72 -17.94
CA PRO A 13 -2.88 6.35 -17.61
C PRO A 13 -3.34 6.02 -16.19
N HIS A 14 -3.95 6.99 -15.53
CA HIS A 14 -4.56 6.79 -14.21
C HIS A 14 -6.02 6.38 -14.38
N PRO A 15 -6.40 5.15 -14.06
CA PRO A 15 -7.81 4.76 -14.02
C PRO A 15 -8.55 5.49 -12.89
N ASP A 16 -9.86 5.65 -13.08
CA ASP A 16 -10.71 6.14 -12.00
C ASP A 16 -10.84 5.09 -10.88
N ILE A 17 -10.56 5.50 -9.65
CA ILE A 17 -10.69 4.69 -8.44
C ILE A 17 -11.51 5.40 -7.35
N GLY A 18 -12.25 6.45 -7.69
CA GLY A 18 -12.97 7.31 -6.76
C GLY A 18 -14.16 6.66 -6.04
N SER A 19 -14.57 5.46 -6.42
CA SER A 19 -15.57 4.65 -5.76
C SER A 19 -15.22 3.16 -5.84
N GLU A 20 -15.84 2.34 -4.98
CA GLU A 20 -15.66 0.87 -5.05
C GLU A 20 -15.97 0.32 -6.45
N ALA A 21 -17.06 0.79 -7.06
CA ALA A 21 -17.46 0.38 -8.40
C ALA A 21 -16.43 0.79 -9.46
N ALA A 22 -15.88 2.01 -9.38
CA ALA A 22 -14.85 2.49 -10.29
C ALA A 22 -13.55 1.69 -10.12
N LEU A 23 -13.10 1.49 -8.88
CA LEU A 23 -11.92 0.65 -8.60
C LEU A 23 -12.09 -0.76 -9.12
N ARG A 24 -13.25 -1.40 -8.87
CA ARG A 24 -13.55 -2.74 -9.39
C ARG A 24 -13.49 -2.79 -10.91
N ALA A 25 -14.07 -1.80 -11.58
CA ALA A 25 -14.01 -1.71 -13.05
C ALA A 25 -12.57 -1.53 -13.56
N ALA A 26 -11.77 -0.69 -12.89
CA ALA A 26 -10.36 -0.48 -13.23
C ALA A 26 -9.54 -1.77 -13.06
N VAL A 27 -9.77 -2.50 -11.97
CA VAL A 27 -9.08 -3.76 -11.67
C VAL A 27 -9.45 -4.86 -12.67
N LEU A 28 -10.73 -5.00 -13.01
CA LEU A 28 -11.20 -5.97 -14.00
C LEU A 28 -10.69 -5.67 -15.43
N ALA A 29 -10.46 -4.40 -15.74
CA ALA A 29 -9.89 -3.99 -17.03
C ALA A 29 -8.37 -4.14 -17.09
N ALA A 30 -7.70 -4.29 -15.95
CA ALA A 30 -6.24 -4.40 -15.90
C ALA A 30 -5.79 -5.84 -16.22
N PRO A 31 -4.77 -6.02 -17.08
CA PRO A 31 -4.28 -7.35 -17.42
C PRO A 31 -3.59 -8.04 -16.23
N THR A 32 -3.02 -7.25 -15.32
CA THR A 32 -2.32 -7.76 -14.13
C THR A 32 -2.55 -6.83 -12.94
N LEU A 33 -2.78 -7.43 -11.78
CA LEU A 33 -3.01 -6.74 -10.51
C LEU A 33 -2.02 -7.21 -9.46
N GLY A 34 -1.17 -6.30 -8.98
CA GLY A 34 -0.15 -6.58 -7.97
C GLY A 34 -0.62 -6.23 -6.55
N TYR A 35 -0.28 -7.07 -5.58
CA TYR A 35 -0.50 -6.79 -4.16
C TYR A 35 0.55 -7.46 -3.27
N SER A 36 0.73 -6.96 -2.06
CA SER A 36 1.78 -7.43 -1.14
C SER A 36 1.41 -8.71 -0.40
N THR A 37 2.38 -9.23 0.38
CA THR A 37 2.21 -10.34 1.35
C THR A 37 1.98 -9.70 2.71
N GLY A 38 1.57 -9.01 3.29
CA GLY A 38 1.42 -8.44 4.63
C GLY A 38 -0.04 -8.11 4.93
N PRO A 39 -0.30 -7.34 5.97
CA PRO A 39 -1.67 -7.03 6.40
C PRO A 39 -2.54 -6.39 5.30
N SER A 40 -1.97 -5.53 4.46
CA SER A 40 -2.69 -4.98 3.30
C SER A 40 -2.95 -6.03 2.24
N GLY A 41 -2.00 -6.95 2.00
CA GLY A 41 -2.16 -8.05 1.05
C GLY A 41 -3.23 -9.04 1.47
N ASP A 42 -3.28 -9.40 2.75
CA ASP A 42 -4.33 -10.27 3.32
C ASP A 42 -5.72 -9.65 3.15
N TYR A 43 -5.83 -8.34 3.37
CA TYR A 43 -7.07 -7.60 3.15
C TYR A 43 -7.48 -7.60 1.68
N LEU A 44 -6.54 -7.22 0.79
CA LEU A 44 -6.79 -7.18 -0.65
C LEU A 44 -7.15 -8.55 -1.21
N GLY A 45 -6.46 -9.61 -0.79
CA GLY A 45 -6.81 -10.96 -1.21
C GLY A 45 -8.23 -11.38 -0.83
N LYS A 46 -8.76 -10.93 0.32
CA LYS A 46 -10.17 -11.14 0.69
C LYS A 46 -11.12 -10.31 -0.19
N LEU A 47 -10.74 -9.07 -0.50
CA LEU A 47 -11.52 -8.19 -1.36
C LEU A 47 -11.62 -8.76 -2.78
N TRP A 48 -10.51 -9.25 -3.33
CA TRP A 48 -10.47 -9.87 -4.65
C TRP A 48 -11.35 -11.12 -4.73
N ARG A 49 -11.30 -11.99 -3.75
CA ARG A 49 -12.22 -13.14 -3.65
C ARG A 49 -13.67 -12.72 -3.58
N GLY A 50 -13.98 -11.70 -2.77
CA GLY A 50 -15.32 -11.13 -2.67
C GLY A 50 -15.85 -10.57 -4.01
N TRP A 51 -14.96 -10.13 -4.88
CA TRP A 51 -15.29 -9.65 -6.23
C TRP A 51 -15.25 -10.74 -7.30
N GLY A 52 -14.82 -11.96 -6.96
CA GLY A 52 -14.71 -13.09 -7.89
C GLY A 52 -13.53 -13.00 -8.84
N LEU A 53 -12.48 -12.24 -8.47
CA LEU A 53 -11.30 -12.05 -9.32
C LEU A 53 -10.36 -13.27 -9.33
N ASP A 54 -10.43 -14.13 -8.33
CA ASP A 54 -9.60 -15.34 -8.27
C ASP A 54 -9.90 -16.31 -9.41
N ASP A 55 -11.14 -16.28 -9.90
CA ASP A 55 -11.63 -17.13 -10.97
C ASP A 55 -11.75 -16.39 -12.32
N ASP A 56 -11.36 -15.12 -12.38
CA ASP A 56 -11.44 -14.31 -13.61
C ASP A 56 -10.22 -14.55 -14.50
N PRO A 57 -10.38 -15.17 -15.69
CA PRO A 57 -9.28 -15.40 -16.61
C PRO A 57 -8.74 -14.12 -17.26
N GLY A 58 -9.47 -12.99 -17.16
CA GLY A 58 -9.09 -11.69 -17.73
C GLY A 58 -8.10 -10.89 -16.88
N CYS A 59 -8.02 -11.17 -15.57
CA CYS A 59 -7.15 -10.46 -14.66
C CYS A 59 -6.18 -11.41 -13.93
N LYS A 60 -4.89 -11.28 -14.21
CA LYS A 60 -3.87 -12.06 -13.50
C LYS A 60 -3.51 -11.41 -12.17
N LEU A 61 -3.83 -12.07 -11.07
CA LEU A 61 -3.41 -11.67 -9.74
C LEU A 61 -1.93 -12.05 -9.51
N VAL A 62 -1.13 -11.07 -9.08
CA VAL A 62 0.29 -11.22 -8.79
C VAL A 62 0.54 -10.82 -7.34
N GLN A 63 0.70 -11.79 -6.46
CA GLN A 63 1.14 -11.52 -5.11
C GLN A 63 2.67 -11.34 -5.08
N ALA A 64 3.15 -10.20 -4.63
CA ALA A 64 4.57 -9.94 -4.52
C ALA A 64 5.23 -10.97 -3.58
N PRO A 65 6.37 -11.54 -3.94
CA PRO A 65 7.13 -12.40 -3.03
C PRO A 65 7.47 -11.67 -1.72
N ALA A 66 7.63 -12.43 -0.64
CA ALA A 66 8.02 -11.84 0.65
C ALA A 66 9.32 -11.02 0.52
N GLY A 67 9.31 -9.79 1.03
CA GLY A 67 10.42 -8.86 0.93
C GLY A 67 10.57 -8.12 -0.40
N VAL A 68 9.71 -8.40 -1.38
CA VAL A 68 9.67 -7.67 -2.66
C VAL A 68 8.56 -6.61 -2.59
N PRO A 69 8.90 -5.31 -2.71
CA PRO A 69 7.88 -4.26 -2.72
C PRO A 69 7.06 -4.30 -4.02
N VAL A 70 5.76 -4.06 -3.92
CA VAL A 70 4.87 -3.97 -5.09
C VAL A 70 5.31 -2.85 -6.04
N ALA A 71 5.87 -1.78 -5.49
CA ALA A 71 6.43 -0.68 -6.27
C ALA A 71 7.45 -1.15 -7.33
N ARG A 72 8.27 -2.16 -6.99
CA ARG A 72 9.23 -2.74 -7.93
C ARG A 72 8.53 -3.42 -9.10
N LEU A 73 7.51 -4.24 -8.83
CA LEU A 73 6.74 -4.94 -9.88
C LEU A 73 6.05 -3.94 -10.82
N ILE A 74 5.56 -2.82 -10.26
CA ILE A 74 4.98 -1.72 -11.05
C ILE A 74 6.04 -1.08 -11.95
N ALA A 75 7.18 -0.69 -11.38
CA ALA A 75 8.26 0.00 -12.10
C ALA A 75 8.84 -0.86 -13.24
N GLU A 76 9.01 -2.16 -12.99
CA GLU A 76 9.47 -3.15 -13.98
C GLU A 76 8.40 -3.50 -15.02
N GLY A 77 7.13 -3.13 -14.78
CA GLY A 77 6.00 -3.39 -15.69
C GLY A 77 5.46 -4.82 -15.61
N GLU A 78 5.77 -5.54 -14.54
CA GLU A 78 5.22 -6.87 -14.29
C GLU A 78 3.74 -6.82 -13.90
N VAL A 79 3.32 -5.71 -13.27
CA VAL A 79 1.92 -5.46 -12.93
C VAL A 79 1.45 -4.12 -13.49
N ALA A 80 0.21 -4.09 -14.00
CA ALA A 80 -0.40 -2.90 -14.57
C ALA A 80 -0.91 -1.95 -13.47
N ILE A 81 -1.56 -2.50 -12.45
CA ILE A 81 -1.99 -1.78 -11.25
C ILE A 81 -1.42 -2.51 -10.04
N GLY A 82 -0.79 -1.79 -9.13
CA GLY A 82 -0.30 -2.35 -7.87
C GLY A 82 -0.95 -1.66 -6.68
N LEU A 83 -1.25 -2.43 -5.63
CA LEU A 83 -1.86 -1.93 -4.40
C LEU A 83 -1.01 -2.32 -3.19
N GLN A 84 -0.71 -1.32 -2.37
CA GLN A 84 0.05 -1.46 -1.12
C GLN A 84 -0.24 -0.23 -0.23
N GLN A 85 0.31 -0.18 0.98
CA GLN A 85 0.22 1.03 1.80
C GLN A 85 0.82 2.24 1.08
N LEU A 86 0.20 3.40 1.24
CA LEU A 86 0.67 4.64 0.62
C LEU A 86 2.14 4.92 0.97
N SER A 87 2.54 4.69 2.22
CA SER A 87 3.92 4.88 2.69
C SER A 87 4.96 4.01 1.99
N GLU A 88 4.54 2.95 1.32
CA GLU A 88 5.44 2.03 0.60
C GLU A 88 5.46 2.28 -0.91
N LEU A 89 4.47 3.03 -1.43
CA LEU A 89 4.37 3.39 -2.85
C LEU A 89 4.83 4.82 -3.14
N LEU A 90 4.65 5.72 -2.16
CA LEU A 90 4.95 7.13 -2.35
C LEU A 90 6.44 7.38 -2.51
N GLY A 91 6.81 8.18 -3.51
CA GLY A 91 8.21 8.52 -3.80
C GLY A 91 9.05 7.41 -4.41
N GLN A 92 8.45 6.26 -4.74
CA GLN A 92 9.20 5.17 -5.38
C GLN A 92 9.51 5.49 -6.84
N PRO A 93 10.75 5.29 -7.30
CA PRO A 93 11.13 5.54 -8.68
C PRO A 93 10.32 4.68 -9.66
N GLY A 94 9.86 5.29 -10.74
CA GLY A 94 9.10 4.58 -11.78
C GLY A 94 7.64 4.27 -11.43
N VAL A 95 7.14 4.78 -10.30
CA VAL A 95 5.78 4.57 -9.81
C VAL A 95 5.02 5.90 -9.76
N SER A 96 3.77 5.87 -10.19
CA SER A 96 2.81 6.97 -10.07
C SER A 96 1.64 6.51 -9.20
N VAL A 97 1.49 7.10 -8.02
CA VAL A 97 0.37 6.83 -7.12
C VAL A 97 -0.89 7.45 -7.70
N ILE A 98 -1.97 6.67 -7.84
CA ILE A 98 -3.27 7.12 -8.32
C ILE A 98 -4.04 7.79 -7.15
N GLY A 99 -4.06 7.14 -6.00
CA GLY A 99 -4.77 7.61 -4.82
C GLY A 99 -5.00 6.50 -3.80
N LEU A 100 -5.60 6.88 -2.68
CA LEU A 100 -6.09 5.95 -1.65
C LEU A 100 -7.31 5.17 -2.17
N LEU A 101 -7.57 4.01 -1.58
CA LEU A 101 -8.81 3.29 -1.84
C LEU A 101 -10.02 4.14 -1.41
N PRO A 102 -11.20 3.93 -2.03
CA PRO A 102 -12.45 4.57 -1.61
C PRO A 102 -12.73 4.35 -0.12
N PRO A 103 -13.30 5.35 0.59
CA PRO A 103 -13.52 5.28 2.04
C PRO A 103 -14.25 4.02 2.51
N ASP A 104 -15.23 3.55 1.74
CA ASP A 104 -16.08 2.40 2.09
C ASP A 104 -15.30 1.09 2.14
N ILE A 105 -14.19 1.01 1.42
CA ILE A 105 -13.31 -0.16 1.34
C ILE A 105 -11.86 0.19 1.72
N GLN A 106 -11.63 1.32 2.37
CA GLN A 106 -10.28 1.68 2.82
C GLN A 106 -9.85 0.83 4.00
N LYS A 107 -8.61 0.39 3.96
CA LYS A 107 -7.95 -0.27 5.09
C LYS A 107 -6.67 0.48 5.44
N ALA A 108 -6.64 1.04 6.63
CA ALA A 108 -5.41 1.58 7.19
C ALA A 108 -4.67 0.51 8.01
N THR A 109 -3.36 0.57 8.00
CA THR A 109 -2.48 -0.24 8.84
C THR A 109 -1.81 0.66 9.86
N ASP A 110 -1.87 0.26 11.12
CA ASP A 110 -1.15 0.93 12.19
C ASP A 110 0.31 0.49 12.19
N PHE A 111 1.21 1.46 12.17
CA PHE A 111 2.63 1.24 12.37
C PHE A 111 2.95 1.54 13.83
N VAL A 112 3.42 0.55 14.54
CA VAL A 112 3.71 0.65 15.97
C VAL A 112 5.17 0.39 16.25
N SER A 113 5.73 1.07 17.25
CA SER A 113 7.06 0.80 17.77
C SER A 113 6.96 0.21 19.16
N GLY A 114 7.89 -0.67 19.49
CA GLY A 114 8.01 -1.27 20.82
C GLY A 114 9.45 -1.32 21.27
N ILE A 115 9.67 -1.31 22.60
CA ILE A 115 11.00 -1.43 23.18
C ILE A 115 11.20 -2.88 23.60
N ALA A 116 12.26 -3.51 23.11
CA ALA A 116 12.60 -4.89 23.48
C ALA A 116 12.87 -4.99 24.98
N ARG A 117 12.34 -6.04 25.61
CA ARG A 117 12.47 -6.26 27.07
C ARG A 117 13.92 -6.37 27.51
N GLN A 118 14.80 -6.89 26.64
CA GLN A 118 16.24 -7.02 26.88
C GLN A 118 17.06 -5.87 26.29
N SER A 119 16.44 -4.72 26.00
CA SER A 119 17.17 -3.57 25.50
C SER A 119 18.26 -3.16 26.51
N HIS A 120 19.49 -3.01 26.01
CA HIS A 120 20.62 -2.54 26.82
C HIS A 120 20.51 -1.05 27.16
N ASP A 121 19.72 -0.30 26.38
CA ASP A 121 19.44 1.12 26.59
C ASP A 121 17.96 1.40 26.32
N ALA A 122 17.12 1.11 27.30
CA ALA A 122 15.69 1.33 27.21
C ALA A 122 15.32 2.82 27.28
N GLU A 123 16.19 3.67 27.84
CA GLU A 123 15.97 5.11 27.93
C GLU A 123 16.16 5.77 26.58
N ALA A 124 17.25 5.49 25.88
CA ALA A 124 17.49 5.97 24.52
C ALA A 124 16.41 5.46 23.55
N ALA A 125 15.99 4.19 23.68
CA ALA A 125 14.92 3.63 22.88
C ALA A 125 13.57 4.37 23.10
N ARG A 126 13.24 4.73 24.36
CA ARG A 126 12.05 5.55 24.65
C ARG A 126 12.16 6.94 24.06
N ALA A 127 13.31 7.60 24.24
CA ALA A 127 13.56 8.92 23.69
C ALA A 127 13.38 8.93 22.16
N PHE A 128 13.89 7.90 21.47
CA PHE A 128 13.72 7.75 20.03
C PHE A 128 12.26 7.53 19.61
N CYS A 129 11.54 6.66 20.30
CA CYS A 129 10.10 6.46 20.02
C CYS A 129 9.29 7.76 20.24
N SER A 130 9.60 8.49 21.32
CA SER A 130 8.95 9.79 21.61
C SER A 130 9.30 10.84 20.56
N PHE A 131 10.53 10.87 20.11
CA PHE A 131 10.97 11.75 19.02
C PHE A 131 10.20 11.46 17.73
N LEU A 132 10.08 10.17 17.32
CA LEU A 132 9.34 9.79 16.11
C LEU A 132 7.86 10.17 16.18
N ALA A 133 7.25 10.10 17.36
CA ALA A 133 5.83 10.39 17.57
C ALA A 133 5.56 11.87 17.90
N ALA A 134 6.58 12.72 17.94
CA ALA A 134 6.41 14.13 18.29
C ALA A 134 5.59 14.89 17.22
N PRO A 135 4.64 15.76 17.65
CA PRO A 135 3.77 16.50 16.72
C PRO A 135 4.50 17.32 15.66
N GLU A 136 5.70 17.77 15.95
CA GLU A 136 6.57 18.50 15.03
C GLU A 136 6.97 17.69 13.78
N HIS A 137 6.85 16.36 13.84
CA HIS A 137 7.13 15.49 12.70
C HIS A 137 5.89 15.11 11.89
N ALA A 138 4.71 15.56 12.29
CA ALA A 138 3.44 15.19 11.63
C ALA A 138 3.44 15.53 10.13
N GLU A 139 3.88 16.72 9.74
CA GLU A 139 3.99 17.12 8.34
C GLU A 139 4.96 16.20 7.55
N ARG A 140 6.11 15.91 8.14
CA ARG A 140 7.10 15.02 7.53
C ARG A 140 6.61 13.60 7.38
N LEU A 141 5.90 13.09 8.38
CA LEU A 141 5.27 11.78 8.32
C LEU A 141 4.14 11.76 7.27
N GLY A 142 3.34 12.83 7.18
CA GLY A 142 2.34 13.00 6.14
C GLY A 142 2.93 12.96 4.74
N ALA A 143 4.07 13.62 4.53
CA ALA A 143 4.79 13.60 3.25
C ALA A 143 5.34 12.20 2.89
N GLN A 144 5.45 11.30 3.85
CA GLN A 144 5.82 9.89 3.66
C GLN A 144 4.60 8.94 3.59
N GLY A 145 3.38 9.47 3.50
CA GLY A 145 2.17 8.66 3.37
C GLY A 145 1.59 8.13 4.69
N PHE A 146 1.98 8.73 5.82
CA PHE A 146 1.39 8.41 7.11
C PHE A 146 0.35 9.46 7.54
N ALA A 147 -0.79 9.00 8.03
CA ALA A 147 -1.71 9.79 8.84
C ALA A 147 -1.33 9.63 10.31
N VAL A 148 -1.10 10.73 11.00
CA VAL A 148 -0.76 10.82 12.43
C VAL A 148 -1.92 11.37 13.21
#